data_b17973d92e8ffbe976e480171a84ba9f
#
_entry.id   b17973d92e8ffbe976e480171a84ba9f
#
_cell.length_a   1.000
_cell.length_b   1.000
_cell.length_c   1.000
_cell.angle_alpha   90.00
_cell.angle_beta   90.00
_cell.angle_gamma   90.00
#
_symmetry.space_group_name_H-M   'P 1'
#
loop_
_entity.id
_entity.type
_entity.pdbx_description
1 polymer ?
#
loop_
_entity_poly.entity_id
_entity_poly.type
_entity_poly.pdbx_seq_one_letter_code
_entity_poly.pdbx_strand_id
1 'polypeptide(L)'
;GSSVGADDGQSISKTYENSIPTSGEEINDEIVNSPESLEEVYRRMQRMADPRYLHTLTMTELFQTAYMSRPPVAEGLLYAGAYILAGAPKIGKSFLVAQIAYHVSTGQDLWGYKVHQGTVLYLALEDDFQRIQSRMFMMYGVNDTPNLHFATTAGKIGNGLDEQLENFMQEYPDTKLIIIDTMQKIREVSGEAYSYASDYEIIGRIKQFADQHGICVLTVHHTRKQQADDSFETISGTTGLLGCADGSLLMQKKKRTELDATIKVVGRDQPDQILYLKKDPQTQIWNLERMENELYKEPPDPVLEAIAKLVKEPWSGSPTELVSFLQIDMLPNTLTKHLNVNSGRLLLEHNIQYANSRIHAGRRIKLTPVSEKA
;
A
#
# COMPACT_ATOMS: atom_id res chain seq x y z
N GLY A 1 44.27 -39.53 13.90
CA GLY A 1 43.00 -39.85 14.50
C GLY A 1 42.01 -38.75 14.25
N SER A 2 41.00 -39.06 13.45
CA SER A 2 39.55 -39.03 13.66
C SER A 2 39.03 -37.73 14.31
N SER A 3 38.03 -37.08 13.87
CA SER A 3 36.81 -37.48 13.18
C SER A 3 36.08 -36.28 12.61
N VAL A 4 35.46 -36.52 11.50
CA VAL A 4 34.50 -35.70 10.79
C VAL A 4 33.22 -35.55 11.63
N GLY A 5 32.65 -34.37 11.65
CA GLY A 5 31.28 -34.13 12.06
C GLY A 5 30.67 -33.11 11.09
N ALA A 6 29.93 -33.64 10.14
CA ALA A 6 29.08 -32.85 9.28
C ALA A 6 27.84 -32.40 10.07
N ASP A 7 27.49 -31.17 9.94
CA ASP A 7 26.09 -30.72 10.14
C ASP A 7 25.80 -29.63 9.13
N ASP A 8 25.29 -30.06 8.01
CA ASP A 8 24.67 -29.20 7.00
C ASP A 8 23.21 -29.60 6.90
N GLY A 9 22.32 -28.71 7.28
CA GLY A 9 20.92 -28.98 7.04
C GLY A 9 19.90 -28.15 7.82
N GLN A 10 20.07 -26.84 7.93
CA GLN A 10 18.98 -25.99 8.40
C GLN A 10 19.10 -24.56 7.85
N SER A 11 18.63 -24.32 6.67
CA SER A 11 18.44 -22.92 6.22
C SER A 11 17.58 -22.76 4.97
N ILE A 12 16.54 -23.54 4.74
CA ILE A 12 15.64 -23.30 3.60
C ILE A 12 14.13 -23.35 3.94
N SER A 13 13.74 -23.46 5.20
CA SER A 13 12.32 -23.68 5.52
C SER A 13 11.55 -22.47 6.13
N LYS A 14 12.10 -21.26 6.10
CA LYS A 14 11.44 -20.11 6.76
C LYS A 14 10.82 -19.05 5.85
N THR A 15 10.86 -19.22 4.54
CA THR A 15 10.46 -18.15 3.61
C THR A 15 9.04 -18.29 3.03
N TYR A 16 8.28 -19.33 3.40
CA TYR A 16 6.96 -19.60 2.81
C TYR A 16 5.78 -19.58 3.78
N GLU A 17 5.99 -19.33 5.07
CA GLU A 17 4.92 -19.40 6.06
C GLU A 17 4.04 -18.17 6.19
N ASN A 18 4.34 -17.04 5.55
CA ASN A 18 3.66 -15.78 5.81
C ASN A 18 2.74 -15.25 4.69
N SER A 19 2.32 -16.08 3.74
CA SER A 19 1.35 -15.68 2.72
C SER A 19 -0.05 -16.30 2.89
N ILE A 20 -0.36 -16.80 4.09
CA ILE A 20 -1.71 -17.22 4.46
C ILE A 20 -2.42 -16.01 5.06
N PRO A 21 -3.60 -15.60 4.56
CA PRO A 21 -4.40 -14.59 5.23
C PRO A 21 -4.67 -15.07 6.67
N THR A 22 -4.20 -14.32 7.66
CA THR A 22 -4.46 -14.58 9.07
C THR A 22 -5.91 -14.26 9.41
N SER A 23 -6.84 -15.13 9.04
CA SER A 23 -8.13 -15.25 9.70
C SER A 23 -8.20 -16.67 10.30
N GLY A 24 -7.49 -16.86 11.41
CA GLY A 24 -7.47 -18.15 12.12
C GLY A 24 -8.84 -18.60 12.64
N GLU A 25 -9.85 -17.74 12.59
CA GLU A 25 -11.24 -18.06 12.96
C GLU A 25 -12.04 -18.61 11.77
N GLU A 26 -11.77 -18.20 10.54
CA GLU A 26 -12.50 -18.70 9.35
C GLU A 26 -12.10 -20.14 8.96
N ILE A 27 -10.85 -20.53 9.20
CA ILE A 27 -10.38 -21.90 8.90
C ILE A 27 -11.05 -22.92 9.82
N ASN A 28 -11.29 -22.59 11.06
CA ASN A 28 -11.93 -23.49 12.00
C ASN A 28 -13.44 -23.68 11.73
N ASP A 29 -14.15 -22.63 11.31
CA ASP A 29 -15.58 -22.70 11.04
C ASP A 29 -15.89 -23.43 9.72
N GLU A 30 -15.02 -23.31 8.69
CA GLU A 30 -15.16 -24.09 7.46
C GLU A 30 -14.89 -25.59 7.66
N ILE A 31 -13.96 -25.97 8.54
CA ILE A 31 -13.64 -27.36 8.86
C ILE A 31 -14.80 -28.05 9.55
N VAL A 32 -15.55 -27.35 10.40
CA VAL A 32 -16.64 -27.93 11.21
C VAL A 32 -17.95 -28.07 10.43
N ASN A 33 -18.17 -27.29 9.36
CA ASN A 33 -19.47 -27.21 8.65
C ASN A 33 -19.41 -27.66 7.18
N SER A 34 -18.29 -28.16 6.68
CA SER A 34 -18.18 -28.69 5.33
C SER A 34 -18.71 -30.12 5.26
N PRO A 35 -19.43 -30.50 4.20
CA PRO A 35 -19.73 -31.90 3.93
C PRO A 35 -18.48 -32.69 3.51
N GLU A 36 -17.31 -32.03 3.40
CA GLU A 36 -16.05 -32.69 3.11
C GLU A 36 -15.60 -33.56 4.29
N SER A 37 -15.07 -34.74 3.99
CA SER A 37 -14.49 -35.59 5.01
C SER A 37 -13.24 -34.96 5.61
N LEU A 38 -12.92 -35.27 6.88
CA LEU A 38 -11.67 -34.85 7.53
C LEU A 38 -10.42 -35.20 6.69
N GLU A 39 -10.47 -36.31 5.95
CA GLU A 39 -9.39 -36.70 5.04
C GLU A 39 -9.23 -35.76 3.84
N GLU A 40 -10.32 -35.24 3.28
CA GLU A 40 -10.28 -34.29 2.16
C GLU A 40 -9.73 -32.94 2.63
N VAL A 41 -10.16 -32.47 3.78
CA VAL A 41 -9.61 -31.26 4.42
C VAL A 41 -8.12 -31.42 4.67
N TYR A 42 -7.69 -32.56 5.23
CA TYR A 42 -6.28 -32.83 5.51
C TYR A 42 -5.44 -32.91 4.22
N ARG A 43 -5.95 -33.57 3.17
CA ARG A 43 -5.28 -33.62 1.86
C ARG A 43 -5.17 -32.22 1.23
N ARG A 44 -6.21 -31.40 1.38
CA ARG A 44 -6.18 -30.01 0.88
C ARG A 44 -5.14 -29.20 1.60
N MET A 45 -5.06 -29.29 2.94
CA MET A 45 -4.02 -28.61 3.73
C MET A 45 -2.60 -29.07 3.35
N GLN A 46 -2.40 -30.37 3.14
CA GLN A 46 -1.11 -30.87 2.68
C GLN A 46 -0.73 -30.35 1.30
N ARG A 47 -1.69 -30.26 0.37
CA ARG A 47 -1.45 -29.65 -0.95
C ARG A 47 -1.10 -28.18 -0.85
N MET A 48 -1.77 -27.42 0.01
CA MET A 48 -1.49 -26.01 0.23
C MET A 48 -0.07 -25.78 0.81
N ALA A 49 0.44 -26.70 1.60
CA ALA A 49 1.79 -26.66 2.16
C ALA A 49 2.88 -27.13 1.19
N ASP A 50 2.55 -27.81 0.10
CA ASP A 50 3.51 -28.33 -0.86
C ASP A 50 3.80 -27.29 -1.95
N PRO A 51 5.06 -26.77 -2.03
CA PRO A 51 5.42 -25.72 -3.01
C PRO A 51 5.31 -26.17 -4.47
N ARG A 52 5.10 -27.46 -4.75
CA ARG A 52 4.83 -27.99 -6.10
C ARG A 52 3.38 -27.78 -6.56
N TYR A 53 2.47 -27.41 -5.65
CA TYR A 53 1.08 -27.16 -5.99
C TYR A 53 0.81 -25.66 -6.08
N LEU A 54 0.18 -25.25 -7.17
CA LEU A 54 -0.29 -23.89 -7.34
C LEU A 54 -1.53 -23.66 -6.49
N HIS A 55 -1.48 -22.69 -5.58
CA HIS A 55 -2.66 -22.26 -4.83
C HIS A 55 -3.59 -21.47 -5.74
N THR A 56 -4.79 -21.98 -5.94
CA THR A 56 -5.79 -21.37 -6.82
C THR A 56 -7.12 -21.22 -6.11
N LEU A 57 -7.84 -20.16 -6.43
CA LEU A 57 -9.23 -19.95 -6.05
C LEU A 57 -10.09 -19.86 -7.31
N THR A 58 -11.27 -20.42 -7.27
CA THR A 58 -12.28 -20.19 -8.30
C THR A 58 -12.86 -18.78 -8.18
N MET A 59 -13.44 -18.26 -9.26
CA MET A 59 -14.15 -16.97 -9.20
C MET A 59 -15.31 -17.01 -8.19
N THR A 60 -15.94 -18.16 -7.99
CA THR A 60 -16.99 -18.35 -7.00
C THR A 60 -16.46 -18.17 -5.58
N GLU A 61 -15.30 -18.75 -5.28
CA GLU A 61 -14.64 -18.62 -3.98
C GLU A 61 -14.18 -17.17 -3.73
N LEU A 62 -13.60 -16.51 -4.75
CA LEU A 62 -13.23 -15.09 -4.66
C LEU A 62 -14.44 -14.22 -4.25
N PHE A 63 -15.59 -14.41 -4.86
CA PHE A 63 -16.77 -13.59 -4.54
C PHE A 63 -17.46 -13.97 -3.22
N GLN A 64 -17.13 -15.11 -2.64
CA GLN A 64 -17.64 -15.50 -1.32
C GLN A 64 -16.84 -14.91 -0.15
N THR A 65 -15.66 -14.37 -0.41
CA THR A 65 -14.76 -13.80 0.60
C THR A 65 -14.79 -12.28 0.55
N ALA A 66 -14.96 -11.64 1.70
CA ALA A 66 -14.71 -10.22 1.85
C ALA A 66 -13.22 -10.00 2.17
N TYR A 67 -12.47 -9.51 1.19
CA TYR A 67 -11.06 -9.17 1.42
C TYR A 67 -10.96 -7.85 2.17
N MET A 68 -10.01 -7.76 3.10
CA MET A 68 -9.74 -6.51 3.79
C MET A 68 -9.32 -5.44 2.79
N SER A 69 -10.05 -4.34 2.80
CA SER A 69 -9.66 -3.15 2.05
C SER A 69 -8.37 -2.58 2.62
N ARG A 70 -7.44 -2.25 1.74
CA ARG A 70 -6.24 -1.49 2.10
C ARG A 70 -6.58 -0.01 1.94
N PRO A 71 -6.75 0.76 3.04
CA PRO A 71 -7.07 2.17 2.92
C PRO A 71 -5.94 2.89 2.20
N PRO A 72 -6.27 3.87 1.34
CA PRO A 72 -5.25 4.72 0.74
C PRO A 72 -4.47 5.47 1.82
N VAL A 73 -3.23 5.82 1.53
CA VAL A 73 -2.44 6.71 2.38
C VAL A 73 -2.88 8.16 2.17
N ALA A 74 -3.09 8.53 0.90
CA ALA A 74 -3.73 9.77 0.48
C ALA A 74 -4.72 9.44 -0.64
N GLU A 75 -6.02 9.67 -0.40
CA GLU A 75 -7.09 9.26 -1.30
C GLU A 75 -6.93 9.89 -2.69
N GLY A 76 -6.86 9.06 -3.73
CA GLY A 76 -6.64 9.51 -5.11
C GLY A 76 -5.18 9.79 -5.49
N LEU A 77 -4.22 9.69 -4.56
CA LEU A 77 -2.81 9.98 -4.82
C LEU A 77 -1.86 8.83 -4.47
N LEU A 78 -1.96 8.25 -3.28
CA LEU A 78 -1.09 7.18 -2.79
C LEU A 78 -1.90 6.08 -2.12
N TYR A 79 -1.67 4.85 -2.55
CA TYR A 79 -2.32 3.65 -2.02
C TYR A 79 -1.27 2.68 -1.45
N ALA A 80 -1.71 1.62 -0.81
CA ALA A 80 -0.82 0.54 -0.41
C ALA A 80 -0.18 -0.09 -1.67
N GLY A 81 1.11 -0.38 -1.60
CA GLY A 81 1.90 -0.93 -2.70
C GLY A 81 3.24 -0.23 -2.87
N ALA A 82 3.97 -0.61 -3.90
CA ALA A 82 5.25 0.00 -4.26
C ALA A 82 5.05 1.19 -5.20
N TYR A 83 5.52 2.36 -4.79
CA TYR A 83 5.48 3.59 -5.56
C TYR A 83 6.89 4.11 -5.85
N ILE A 84 7.05 4.75 -7.01
CA ILE A 84 8.32 5.36 -7.41
C ILE A 84 8.11 6.86 -7.62
N LEU A 85 8.89 7.69 -6.90
CA LEU A 85 9.03 9.10 -7.21
C LEU A 85 10.30 9.29 -8.04
N ALA A 86 10.13 9.54 -9.32
CA ALA A 86 11.22 9.74 -10.25
C ALA A 86 11.39 11.19 -10.66
N GLY A 87 12.62 11.57 -11.01
CA GLY A 87 12.92 12.91 -11.52
C GLY A 87 14.40 13.22 -11.48
N ALA A 88 14.81 14.25 -12.21
CA ALA A 88 16.21 14.69 -12.28
C ALA A 88 16.79 15.00 -10.90
N PRO A 89 18.11 14.87 -10.69
CA PRO A 89 18.76 15.28 -9.44
C PRO A 89 18.53 16.76 -9.13
N LYS A 90 18.39 17.09 -7.83
CA LYS A 90 18.32 18.48 -7.32
C LYS A 90 17.10 19.30 -7.76
N ILE A 91 15.98 18.66 -8.14
CA ILE A 91 14.73 19.36 -8.48
C ILE A 91 13.77 19.55 -7.30
N GLY A 92 14.12 19.05 -6.11
CA GLY A 92 13.34 19.24 -4.90
C GLY A 92 12.54 18.02 -4.46
N LYS A 93 12.89 16.81 -4.93
CA LYS A 93 12.22 15.55 -4.53
C LYS A 93 12.26 15.31 -3.02
N SER A 94 13.42 15.53 -2.36
CA SER A 94 13.55 15.29 -0.91
C SER A 94 12.68 16.25 -0.07
N PHE A 95 12.42 17.49 -0.52
CA PHE A 95 11.42 18.36 0.09
C PHE A 95 9.99 17.84 -0.13
N LEU A 96 9.72 17.32 -1.31
CA LEU A 96 8.42 16.75 -1.62
C LEU A 96 8.11 15.52 -0.75
N VAL A 97 9.04 14.57 -0.64
CA VAL A 97 8.82 13.38 0.19
C VAL A 97 8.78 13.72 1.68
N ALA A 98 9.55 14.72 2.15
CA ALA A 98 9.45 15.23 3.51
C ALA A 98 8.07 15.85 3.79
N GLN A 99 7.50 16.56 2.82
CA GLN A 99 6.13 17.09 2.90
C GLN A 99 5.09 15.98 2.96
N ILE A 100 5.16 14.99 2.07
CA ILE A 100 4.27 13.82 2.11
C ILE A 100 4.38 13.11 3.46
N ALA A 101 5.60 12.87 3.95
CA ALA A 101 5.84 12.23 5.24
C ALA A 101 5.20 12.98 6.40
N TYR A 102 5.35 14.30 6.44
CA TYR A 102 4.76 15.14 7.48
C TYR A 102 3.23 15.08 7.46
N HIS A 103 2.62 15.24 6.28
CA HIS A 103 1.16 15.19 6.14
C HIS A 103 0.59 13.83 6.56
N VAL A 104 1.23 12.72 6.17
CA VAL A 104 0.78 11.37 6.57
C VAL A 104 0.93 11.16 8.07
N SER A 105 2.04 11.60 8.67
CA SER A 105 2.29 11.43 10.10
C SER A 105 1.38 12.30 10.99
N THR A 106 0.87 13.41 10.47
CA THR A 106 -0.02 14.34 11.19
C THR A 106 -1.49 14.20 10.84
N GLY A 107 -1.82 13.50 9.73
CA GLY A 107 -3.19 13.37 9.24
C GLY A 107 -3.73 14.62 8.56
N GLN A 108 -2.86 15.58 8.21
CA GLN A 108 -3.25 16.78 7.49
C GLN A 108 -3.42 16.48 6.00
N ASP A 109 -4.48 17.00 5.39
CA ASP A 109 -4.72 16.84 3.95
C ASP A 109 -3.58 17.41 3.13
N LEU A 110 -3.18 16.69 2.08
CA LEU A 110 -2.14 17.09 1.14
C LEU A 110 -2.79 17.56 -0.16
N TRP A 111 -2.69 18.85 -0.47
CA TRP A 111 -3.23 19.44 -1.72
C TRP A 111 -4.72 19.19 -1.95
N GLY A 112 -5.51 19.01 -0.89
CA GLY A 112 -6.92 18.65 -0.97
C GLY A 112 -7.21 17.15 -1.07
N TYR A 113 -6.18 16.30 -1.15
CA TYR A 113 -6.34 14.86 -0.98
C TYR A 113 -6.45 14.53 0.50
N LYS A 114 -7.49 13.80 0.88
CA LYS A 114 -7.69 13.32 2.25
C LYS A 114 -6.58 12.33 2.62
N VAL A 115 -5.90 12.58 3.74
CA VAL A 115 -4.79 11.77 4.22
C VAL A 115 -5.23 10.92 5.42
N HIS A 116 -4.88 9.64 5.40
CA HIS A 116 -5.09 8.72 6.52
C HIS A 116 -3.85 8.69 7.40
N GLN A 117 -3.96 9.26 8.60
CA GLN A 117 -2.86 9.35 9.56
C GLN A 117 -2.30 7.97 9.94
N GLY A 118 -0.99 7.90 10.07
CA GLY A 118 -0.27 6.75 10.62
C GLY A 118 1.21 7.04 10.77
N THR A 119 1.93 6.07 11.32
CA THR A 119 3.38 6.15 11.45
C THR A 119 4.05 6.12 10.09
N VAL A 120 5.09 6.93 9.93
CA VAL A 120 5.91 7.07 8.73
C VAL A 120 7.36 6.80 9.06
N LEU A 121 8.01 5.94 8.29
CA LEU A 121 9.46 5.77 8.28
C LEU A 121 10.06 6.45 7.06
N TYR A 122 10.99 7.39 7.28
CA TYR A 122 11.73 8.04 6.20
C TYR A 122 13.21 7.67 6.27
N LEU A 123 13.65 6.79 5.37
CA LEU A 123 15.05 6.43 5.15
C LEU A 123 15.71 7.52 4.28
N ALA A 124 16.27 8.54 4.90
CA ALA A 124 16.95 9.68 4.26
C ALA A 124 18.46 9.35 4.09
N LEU A 125 18.76 8.40 3.21
CA LEU A 125 20.07 7.74 3.12
C LEU A 125 21.16 8.60 2.41
N GLU A 126 20.82 9.77 1.93
CA GLU A 126 21.75 10.76 1.38
C GLU A 126 21.92 11.99 2.28
N ASP A 127 21.23 12.01 3.43
CA ASP A 127 21.25 13.09 4.39
C ASP A 127 21.90 12.70 5.72
N ASP A 128 22.14 13.68 6.56
CA ASP A 128 22.43 13.55 7.98
C ASP A 128 21.30 14.17 8.83
N PHE A 129 21.27 13.87 10.12
CA PHE A 129 20.21 14.36 11.02
C PHE A 129 20.18 15.89 11.13
N GLN A 130 21.29 16.58 11.02
CA GLN A 130 21.34 18.05 11.06
C GLN A 130 20.63 18.64 9.84
N ARG A 131 20.86 18.09 8.64
CA ARG A 131 20.20 18.54 7.41
C ARG A 131 18.70 18.24 7.44
N ILE A 132 18.31 17.09 7.95
CA ILE A 132 16.90 16.72 8.12
C ILE A 132 16.24 17.70 9.09
N GLN A 133 16.83 17.93 10.26
CA GLN A 133 16.33 18.88 11.26
C GLN A 133 16.16 20.28 10.66
N SER A 134 17.18 20.80 9.97
CA SER A 134 17.11 22.11 9.34
C SER A 134 16.04 22.21 8.27
N ARG A 135 15.86 21.13 7.47
CA ARG A 135 14.81 21.05 6.45
C ARG A 135 13.43 21.06 7.08
N MET A 136 13.18 20.22 8.07
CA MET A 136 11.88 20.14 8.74
C MET A 136 11.53 21.42 9.46
N PHE A 137 12.53 22.06 10.11
CA PHE A 137 12.35 23.36 10.74
C PHE A 137 12.03 24.47 9.72
N MET A 138 12.68 24.48 8.57
CA MET A 138 12.40 25.44 7.49
C MET A 138 10.96 25.26 6.96
N MET A 139 10.51 24.02 6.85
CA MET A 139 9.18 23.69 6.29
C MET A 139 8.04 23.93 7.29
N TYR A 140 8.23 23.57 8.56
CA TYR A 140 7.13 23.48 9.54
C TYR A 140 7.42 24.21 10.86
N GLY A 141 8.54 24.89 10.97
CA GLY A 141 8.94 25.56 12.22
C GLY A 141 9.15 24.54 13.34
N VAL A 142 8.53 24.82 14.49
CA VAL A 142 8.61 23.97 15.68
C VAL A 142 7.50 22.92 15.79
N ASN A 143 6.67 22.80 14.75
CA ASN A 143 5.61 21.80 14.74
C ASN A 143 6.20 20.42 14.49
N ASP A 144 6.17 19.57 15.48
CA ASP A 144 6.69 18.21 15.46
C ASP A 144 5.59 17.15 15.51
N THR A 145 5.97 15.91 15.32
CA THR A 145 5.09 14.75 15.42
C THR A 145 5.89 13.51 15.85
N PRO A 146 5.40 12.72 16.80
CA PRO A 146 6.05 11.48 17.20
C PRO A 146 5.88 10.36 16.16
N ASN A 147 5.01 10.54 15.17
CA ASN A 147 4.68 9.52 14.16
C ASN A 147 5.59 9.57 12.93
N LEU A 148 6.60 10.45 12.89
CA LEU A 148 7.55 10.55 11.79
C LEU A 148 8.95 10.17 12.27
N HIS A 149 9.42 9.03 11.79
CA HIS A 149 10.72 8.46 12.13
C HIS A 149 11.71 8.66 10.98
N PHE A 150 12.95 9.01 11.31
CA PHE A 150 14.02 9.18 10.33
C PHE A 150 15.16 8.21 10.60
N ALA A 151 15.72 7.66 9.53
CA ALA A 151 16.99 6.94 9.56
C ALA A 151 17.89 7.44 8.43
N THR A 152 19.17 7.64 8.73
CA THR A 152 20.20 8.09 7.77
C THR A 152 21.10 6.96 7.30
N THR A 153 20.94 5.79 7.87
CA THR A 153 21.64 4.56 7.51
C THR A 153 20.69 3.39 7.49
N ALA A 154 20.89 2.48 6.56
CA ALA A 154 20.13 1.22 6.46
C ALA A 154 20.98 0.15 5.81
N GLY A 155 20.60 -1.11 5.96
CA GLY A 155 21.12 -2.24 5.21
C GLY A 155 20.79 -2.15 3.72
N LYS A 156 21.23 -3.17 2.97
CA LYS A 156 20.87 -3.33 1.54
C LYS A 156 19.70 -4.29 1.43
N ILE A 157 18.96 -4.16 0.32
CA ILE A 157 17.89 -5.11 0.03
C ILE A 157 18.49 -6.52 -0.11
N GLY A 158 17.88 -7.50 0.58
CA GLY A 158 18.43 -8.85 0.66
C GLY A 158 19.66 -9.00 1.57
N ASN A 159 20.10 -7.92 2.22
CA ASN A 159 21.23 -7.92 3.16
C ASN A 159 21.02 -6.89 4.28
N GLY A 160 20.13 -7.22 5.21
CA GLY A 160 19.87 -6.50 6.44
C GLY A 160 18.72 -5.48 6.37
N LEU A 161 18.37 -4.93 5.21
CA LEU A 161 17.26 -3.98 5.11
C LEU A 161 15.90 -4.66 5.37
N ASP A 162 15.72 -5.86 4.81
CA ASP A 162 14.47 -6.61 4.95
C ASP A 162 14.15 -6.86 6.43
N GLU A 163 15.11 -7.33 7.21
CA GLU A 163 14.95 -7.56 8.66
C GLU A 163 14.75 -6.25 9.44
N GLN A 164 15.42 -5.16 9.03
CA GLN A 164 15.24 -3.85 9.65
C GLN A 164 13.81 -3.32 9.44
N LEU A 165 13.27 -3.49 8.25
CA LEU A 165 11.89 -3.07 7.94
C LEU A 165 10.87 -3.94 8.69
N GLU A 166 11.06 -5.27 8.75
CA GLU A 166 10.19 -6.17 9.51
C GLU A 166 10.19 -5.81 11.01
N ASN A 167 11.34 -5.55 11.61
CA ASN A 167 11.44 -5.13 13.00
C ASN A 167 10.73 -3.79 13.24
N PHE A 168 10.85 -2.83 12.30
CA PHE A 168 10.15 -1.56 12.40
C PHE A 168 8.62 -1.75 12.35
N MET A 169 8.13 -2.60 11.46
CA MET A 169 6.70 -2.91 11.36
C MET A 169 6.14 -3.57 12.62
N GLN A 170 6.94 -4.43 13.28
CA GLN A 170 6.55 -5.03 14.57
C GLN A 170 6.47 -4.01 15.71
N GLU A 171 7.41 -3.05 15.73
CA GLU A 171 7.43 -1.99 16.73
C GLU A 171 6.33 -0.93 16.50
N TYR A 172 6.04 -0.62 15.23
CA TYR A 172 5.07 0.39 14.80
C TYR A 172 4.01 -0.21 13.85
N PRO A 173 3.05 -0.99 14.36
CA PRO A 173 2.07 -1.71 13.52
C PRO A 173 1.07 -0.81 12.81
N ASP A 174 0.96 0.46 13.20
CA ASP A 174 0.14 1.49 12.54
C ASP A 174 0.86 2.21 11.38
N THR A 175 2.04 1.73 10.98
CA THR A 175 2.79 2.29 9.85
C THR A 175 1.95 2.29 8.57
N LYS A 176 1.91 3.43 7.89
CA LYS A 176 1.20 3.63 6.62
C LYS A 176 2.12 3.85 5.44
N LEU A 177 3.28 4.44 5.69
CA LEU A 177 4.19 4.88 4.65
C LEU A 177 5.65 4.63 5.05
N ILE A 178 6.40 4.03 4.15
CA ILE A 178 7.87 3.98 4.21
C ILE A 178 8.41 4.74 3.00
N ILE A 179 9.30 5.68 3.23
CA ILE A 179 9.99 6.43 2.18
C ILE A 179 11.45 6.00 2.13
N ILE A 180 11.94 5.69 0.93
CA ILE A 180 13.34 5.33 0.68
C ILE A 180 13.96 6.37 -0.25
N ASP A 181 14.81 7.24 0.29
CA ASP A 181 15.50 8.29 -0.46
C ASP A 181 17.03 8.08 -0.35
N THR A 182 17.66 7.40 -1.31
CA THR A 182 17.21 6.98 -2.62
C THR A 182 17.37 5.47 -2.84
N MET A 183 16.73 4.95 -3.87
CA MET A 183 16.84 3.53 -4.26
C MET A 183 18.29 3.09 -4.47
N GLN A 184 19.15 3.97 -4.98
CA GLN A 184 20.57 3.68 -5.21
C GLN A 184 21.31 3.28 -3.92
N LYS A 185 20.87 3.78 -2.76
CA LYS A 185 21.52 3.55 -1.48
C LYS A 185 21.20 2.18 -0.87
N ILE A 186 20.13 1.55 -1.29
CA ILE A 186 19.72 0.21 -0.82
C ILE A 186 20.16 -0.92 -1.74
N ARG A 187 20.79 -0.63 -2.88
CA ARG A 187 21.34 -1.63 -3.79
C ARG A 187 22.54 -2.31 -3.17
N GLU A 188 22.65 -3.60 -3.39
CA GLU A 188 23.88 -4.34 -3.13
C GLU A 188 24.90 -4.02 -4.22
N VAL A 189 26.08 -3.59 -3.83
CA VAL A 189 27.18 -3.29 -4.77
C VAL A 189 27.89 -4.60 -5.09
N SER A 190 27.40 -5.36 -6.03
CA SER A 190 28.08 -6.55 -6.57
C SER A 190 28.30 -6.40 -8.07
N GLY A 191 29.56 -6.11 -8.46
CA GLY A 191 30.08 -6.28 -9.81
C GLY A 191 29.59 -5.30 -10.88
N GLU A 192 30.23 -5.31 -12.05
CA GLU A 192 30.16 -4.40 -13.19
C GLU A 192 28.80 -4.28 -13.93
N ALA A 193 27.73 -4.83 -13.43
CA ALA A 193 26.44 -4.78 -14.07
C ALA A 193 25.45 -3.92 -13.28
N TYR A 194 25.43 -2.62 -13.53
CA TYR A 194 24.21 -1.82 -13.39
C TYR A 194 23.15 -2.37 -14.34
N SER A 195 22.59 -3.52 -14.02
CA SER A 195 21.62 -4.14 -14.90
C SER A 195 20.21 -3.70 -14.51
N TYR A 196 19.43 -3.43 -15.51
CA TYR A 196 18.00 -3.28 -15.49
C TYR A 196 17.28 -4.38 -14.66
N ALA A 197 17.79 -5.62 -14.74
CA ALA A 197 17.32 -6.75 -13.94
C ALA A 197 17.42 -6.51 -12.43
N SER A 198 18.47 -5.81 -11.97
CA SER A 198 18.66 -5.48 -10.55
C SER A 198 17.61 -4.51 -10.03
N ASP A 199 17.26 -3.48 -10.80
CA ASP A 199 16.24 -2.51 -10.38
C ASP A 199 14.84 -3.13 -10.33
N TYR A 200 14.56 -4.00 -11.29
CA TYR A 200 13.32 -4.78 -11.34
C TYR A 200 13.16 -5.68 -10.11
N GLU A 201 14.24 -6.38 -9.74
CA GLU A 201 14.25 -7.26 -8.57
C GLU A 201 14.06 -6.46 -7.26
N ILE A 202 14.71 -5.30 -7.13
CA ILE A 202 14.56 -4.43 -5.95
C ILE A 202 13.11 -3.98 -5.79
N ILE A 203 12.49 -3.48 -6.86
CA ILE A 203 11.09 -3.05 -6.82
C ILE A 203 10.17 -4.23 -6.57
N GLY A 204 10.45 -5.40 -7.13
CA GLY A 204 9.69 -6.63 -6.85
C GLY A 204 9.70 -7.01 -5.37
N ARG A 205 10.85 -6.95 -4.69
CA ARG A 205 10.96 -7.20 -3.24
C ARG A 205 10.24 -6.13 -2.42
N ILE A 206 10.42 -4.85 -2.77
CA ILE A 206 9.70 -3.73 -2.13
C ILE A 206 8.19 -3.91 -2.27
N LYS A 207 7.72 -4.30 -3.46
CA LYS A 207 6.31 -4.58 -3.71
C LYS A 207 5.80 -5.73 -2.84
N GLN A 208 6.52 -6.83 -2.80
CA GLN A 208 6.15 -7.98 -1.96
C GLN A 208 6.01 -7.57 -0.49
N PHE A 209 6.96 -6.79 0.05
CA PHE A 209 6.91 -6.27 1.40
C PHE A 209 5.71 -5.32 1.61
N ALA A 210 5.48 -4.39 0.69
CA ALA A 210 4.36 -3.45 0.76
C ALA A 210 3.00 -4.19 0.73
N ASP A 211 2.88 -5.20 -0.13
CA ASP A 211 1.68 -6.03 -0.25
C ASP A 211 1.43 -6.87 1.02
N GLN A 212 2.47 -7.47 1.57
CA GLN A 212 2.41 -8.28 2.79
C GLN A 212 1.91 -7.47 3.98
N HIS A 213 2.39 -6.23 4.14
CA HIS A 213 2.03 -5.36 5.26
C HIS A 213 0.85 -4.42 4.97
N GLY A 214 0.37 -4.35 3.73
CA GLY A 214 -0.72 -3.45 3.35
C GLY A 214 -0.40 -1.97 3.47
N ILE A 215 0.86 -1.59 3.24
CA ILE A 215 1.39 -0.22 3.37
C ILE A 215 1.86 0.34 2.02
N CYS A 216 2.09 1.65 1.95
CA CYS A 216 2.77 2.28 0.82
C CYS A 216 4.28 2.31 1.08
N VAL A 217 5.07 1.89 0.10
CA VAL A 217 6.52 2.12 0.08
C VAL A 217 6.84 3.02 -1.10
N LEU A 218 7.23 4.26 -0.82
CA LEU A 218 7.57 5.28 -1.82
C LEU A 218 9.09 5.38 -1.98
N THR A 219 9.61 4.96 -3.12
CA THR A 219 11.04 4.92 -3.40
C THR A 219 11.43 6.07 -4.33
N VAL A 220 12.40 6.88 -3.92
CA VAL A 220 12.93 7.98 -4.74
C VAL A 220 13.97 7.45 -5.71
N HIS A 221 13.82 7.78 -6.99
CA HIS A 221 14.72 7.38 -8.07
C HIS A 221 15.19 8.59 -8.90
N HIS A 222 16.47 8.61 -9.28
CA HIS A 222 17.04 9.64 -10.14
C HIS A 222 16.94 9.23 -11.60
N THR A 223 16.31 10.09 -12.43
CA THR A 223 16.28 9.90 -13.87
C THR A 223 17.60 10.36 -14.52
N ARG A 224 18.07 9.66 -15.56
CA ARG A 224 19.16 10.14 -16.42
C ARG A 224 18.61 11.18 -17.39
N LYS A 225 19.48 12.11 -17.81
CA LYS A 225 19.17 13.08 -18.87
C LYS A 225 19.16 12.36 -20.23
N GLN A 226 18.04 11.82 -20.65
CA GLN A 226 17.78 11.49 -22.05
C GLN A 226 16.56 12.27 -22.52
N GLN A 227 16.65 12.87 -23.70
CA GLN A 227 15.51 13.40 -24.41
C GLN A 227 14.78 12.21 -25.03
N ALA A 228 13.66 11.80 -24.42
CA ALA A 228 12.72 10.86 -25.00
C ALA A 228 11.40 11.57 -25.26
N ASP A 229 10.71 11.18 -26.30
CA ASP A 229 9.42 11.76 -26.68
C ASP A 229 8.33 11.51 -25.64
N ASP A 230 8.44 10.41 -24.90
CA ASP A 230 7.63 10.15 -23.70
C ASP A 230 8.43 10.43 -22.43
N SER A 231 7.86 11.27 -21.53
CA SER A 231 8.49 11.66 -20.28
C SER A 231 8.68 10.49 -19.29
N PHE A 232 7.95 9.39 -19.44
CA PHE A 232 8.13 8.18 -18.64
C PHE A 232 9.28 7.32 -19.15
N GLU A 233 9.65 7.38 -20.44
CA GLU A 233 10.81 6.69 -21.00
C GLU A 233 12.15 7.28 -20.54
N THR A 234 12.17 8.53 -20.01
CA THR A 234 13.38 9.19 -19.48
C THR A 234 13.85 8.65 -18.13
N ILE A 235 13.05 7.85 -17.46
CA ILE A 235 13.49 7.13 -16.28
C ILE A 235 14.42 6.02 -16.78
N SER A 236 15.69 6.05 -16.51
CA SER A 236 16.72 5.13 -17.00
C SER A 236 16.37 3.65 -16.76
N GLY A 237 16.20 2.89 -17.81
CA GLY A 237 15.79 1.49 -17.74
C GLY A 237 14.30 1.31 -17.44
N THR A 238 13.45 2.20 -17.86
CA THR A 238 12.25 2.65 -17.20
C THR A 238 10.99 1.88 -17.44
N THR A 239 10.75 1.39 -18.63
CA THR A 239 9.47 0.71 -18.96
C THR A 239 9.21 -0.46 -18.02
N GLY A 240 10.24 -1.15 -17.58
CA GLY A 240 10.08 -2.25 -16.63
C GLY A 240 10.01 -1.83 -15.17
N LEU A 241 10.71 -0.79 -14.72
CA LEU A 241 10.56 -0.27 -13.34
C LEU A 241 9.13 0.21 -13.09
N LEU A 242 8.56 0.95 -14.04
CA LEU A 242 7.17 1.40 -13.96
C LEU A 242 6.18 0.23 -14.04
N GLY A 243 6.49 -0.79 -14.86
CA GLY A 243 5.66 -1.99 -14.99
C GLY A 243 5.60 -2.84 -13.73
N CYS A 244 6.59 -2.76 -12.83
CA CYS A 244 6.61 -3.49 -11.56
C CYS A 244 5.93 -2.75 -10.43
N ALA A 245 6.03 -1.42 -10.41
CA ALA A 245 5.45 -0.60 -9.37
C ALA A 245 3.92 -0.55 -9.48
N ASP A 246 3.25 -0.33 -8.36
CA ASP A 246 1.80 -0.12 -8.33
C ASP A 246 1.45 1.30 -8.75
N GLY A 247 2.38 2.24 -8.57
CA GLY A 247 2.22 3.60 -9.06
C GLY A 247 3.54 4.35 -9.19
N SER A 248 3.51 5.44 -9.92
CA SER A 248 4.66 6.30 -10.14
C SER A 248 4.29 7.77 -10.18
N LEU A 249 5.17 8.59 -9.63
CA LEU A 249 5.12 10.03 -9.64
C LEU A 249 6.37 10.53 -10.38
N LEU A 250 6.18 11.12 -11.54
CA LEU A 250 7.28 11.70 -12.32
C LEU A 250 7.32 13.21 -12.13
N MET A 251 8.32 13.68 -11.38
CA MET A 251 8.54 15.09 -11.12
C MET A 251 9.43 15.71 -12.18
N GLN A 252 8.98 16.80 -12.79
CA GLN A 252 9.67 17.54 -13.83
C GLN A 252 9.71 19.03 -13.54
N LYS A 253 10.79 19.69 -13.95
CA LYS A 253 10.96 21.15 -13.99
C LYS A 253 11.49 21.57 -15.34
N LYS A 254 10.98 22.68 -15.88
CA LYS A 254 11.53 23.26 -17.12
C LYS A 254 12.96 23.76 -16.93
N LYS A 255 13.22 24.47 -15.81
CA LYS A 255 14.55 24.92 -15.40
C LYS A 255 14.75 24.63 -13.92
N ARG A 256 15.98 24.33 -13.50
CA ARG A 256 16.29 24.06 -12.09
C ARG A 256 16.00 25.23 -11.13
N THR A 257 16.17 26.46 -11.64
CA THR A 257 15.97 27.70 -10.88
C THR A 257 14.50 28.09 -10.74
N GLU A 258 13.60 27.52 -11.53
CA GLU A 258 12.16 27.80 -11.44
C GLU A 258 11.59 27.21 -10.14
N LEU A 259 10.58 27.88 -9.58
CA LEU A 259 9.82 27.39 -8.43
C LEU A 259 8.74 26.40 -8.86
N ASP A 260 8.36 26.41 -10.13
CA ASP A 260 7.29 25.57 -10.66
C ASP A 260 7.79 24.16 -10.99
N ALA A 261 6.96 23.18 -10.75
CA ALA A 261 7.18 21.79 -11.11
C ALA A 261 5.86 21.14 -11.55
N THR A 262 5.96 20.10 -12.34
CA THR A 262 4.84 19.21 -12.64
C THR A 262 5.12 17.83 -12.08
N ILE A 263 4.06 17.16 -11.60
CA ILE A 263 4.12 15.74 -11.23
C ILE A 263 3.07 15.03 -12.07
N LYS A 264 3.52 14.09 -12.91
CA LYS A 264 2.64 13.13 -13.58
C LYS A 264 2.48 11.94 -12.65
N VAL A 265 1.25 11.61 -12.30
CA VAL A 265 0.91 10.49 -11.44
C VAL A 265 0.20 9.43 -12.26
N VAL A 266 0.69 8.21 -12.20
CA VAL A 266 0.12 7.03 -12.86
C VAL A 266 0.10 5.88 -11.87
N GLY A 267 -0.97 5.11 -11.81
CA GLY A 267 -1.05 3.97 -10.91
C GLY A 267 -2.17 3.00 -11.28
N ARG A 268 -2.15 1.82 -10.67
CA ARG A 268 -3.15 0.77 -10.91
C ARG A 268 -4.50 1.09 -10.29
N ASP A 269 -4.48 1.75 -9.13
CA ASP A 269 -5.68 1.95 -8.29
C ASP A 269 -6.15 3.41 -8.28
N GLN A 270 -5.57 4.26 -9.11
CA GLN A 270 -5.91 5.67 -9.23
C GLN A 270 -5.94 6.13 -10.69
N PRO A 271 -6.72 7.16 -11.02
CA PRO A 271 -6.70 7.75 -12.36
C PRO A 271 -5.37 8.46 -12.62
N ASP A 272 -4.96 8.51 -13.88
CA ASP A 272 -3.84 9.31 -14.32
C ASP A 272 -4.13 10.79 -14.08
N GLN A 273 -3.12 11.52 -13.60
CA GLN A 273 -3.29 12.93 -13.28
C GLN A 273 -1.98 13.71 -13.41
N ILE A 274 -2.11 15.01 -13.66
CA ILE A 274 -0.98 15.93 -13.71
C ILE A 274 -1.20 17.00 -12.65
N LEU A 275 -0.26 17.10 -11.70
CA LEU A 275 -0.25 18.11 -10.66
C LEU A 275 0.71 19.22 -11.05
N TYR A 276 0.26 20.46 -11.03
CA TYR A 276 1.08 21.64 -11.23
C TYR A 276 1.36 22.28 -9.88
N LEU A 277 2.62 22.24 -9.48
CA LEU A 277 3.06 22.66 -8.17
C LEU A 277 3.93 23.88 -8.24
N LYS A 278 3.84 24.74 -7.25
CA LYS A 278 4.73 25.86 -7.02
C LYS A 278 5.38 25.76 -5.64
N LYS A 279 6.67 25.89 -5.63
CA LYS A 279 7.46 25.82 -4.40
C LYS A 279 7.49 27.17 -3.72
N ASP A 280 7.12 27.22 -2.45
CA ASP A 280 7.31 28.42 -1.65
C ASP A 280 8.82 28.69 -1.44
N PRO A 281 9.32 29.89 -1.75
CA PRO A 281 10.75 30.17 -1.68
C PRO A 281 11.29 30.23 -0.23
N GLN A 282 10.45 30.48 0.77
CA GLN A 282 10.86 30.58 2.17
C GLN A 282 10.77 29.24 2.89
N THR A 283 9.63 28.60 2.83
CA THR A 283 9.37 27.32 3.52
C THR A 283 9.78 26.11 2.70
N GLN A 284 10.00 26.28 1.39
CA GLN A 284 10.29 25.18 0.45
C GLN A 284 9.16 24.15 0.31
N ILE A 285 7.96 24.44 0.82
CA ILE A 285 6.76 23.62 0.66
C ILE A 285 6.24 23.73 -0.77
N TRP A 286 5.77 22.61 -1.30
CA TRP A 286 5.12 22.54 -2.60
C TRP A 286 3.62 22.76 -2.46
N ASN A 287 3.13 23.81 -3.09
CA ASN A 287 1.70 24.16 -3.13
C ASN A 287 1.10 23.74 -4.46
N LEU A 288 -0.11 23.17 -4.44
CA LEU A 288 -0.84 22.83 -5.65
C LEU A 288 -1.48 24.09 -6.23
N GLU A 289 -1.15 24.42 -7.48
CA GLU A 289 -1.79 25.52 -8.21
C GLU A 289 -3.00 25.04 -9.02
N ARG A 290 -2.85 23.89 -9.69
CA ARG A 290 -3.94 23.24 -10.43
C ARG A 290 -3.64 21.77 -10.64
N MET A 291 -4.68 20.99 -10.96
CA MET A 291 -4.54 19.60 -11.40
C MET A 291 -5.32 19.35 -12.69
N GLU A 292 -4.81 18.44 -13.47
CA GLU A 292 -5.52 17.80 -14.58
C GLU A 292 -5.64 16.33 -14.23
N ASN A 293 -6.84 15.80 -14.19
CA ASN A 293 -7.08 14.40 -13.95
C ASN A 293 -8.15 13.89 -14.93
N GLU A 294 -8.01 12.65 -15.35
CA GLU A 294 -9.08 11.92 -16.00
C GLU A 294 -10.03 11.47 -14.88
N LEU A 295 -11.06 12.26 -14.62
CA LEU A 295 -12.05 12.01 -13.59
C LEU A 295 -12.89 10.79 -13.96
N TYR A 296 -12.40 9.59 -13.70
CA TYR A 296 -13.28 8.46 -13.47
C TYR A 296 -13.62 8.42 -11.97
N LYS A 297 -14.65 9.13 -11.60
CA LYS A 297 -15.29 8.94 -10.31
C LYS A 297 -16.28 7.79 -10.47
N GLU A 298 -16.07 6.70 -9.76
CA GLU A 298 -17.07 5.63 -9.74
C GLU A 298 -18.44 6.22 -9.37
N PRO A 299 -19.51 5.87 -10.12
CA PRO A 299 -20.83 6.36 -9.80
C PRO A 299 -21.27 5.87 -8.40
N PRO A 300 -22.11 6.65 -7.70
CA PRO A 300 -22.68 6.22 -6.43
C PRO A 300 -23.32 4.84 -6.56
N ASP A 301 -23.05 3.96 -5.61
CA ASP A 301 -23.60 2.61 -5.58
C ASP A 301 -24.95 2.62 -4.83
N PRO A 302 -26.09 2.31 -5.49
CA PRO A 302 -27.41 2.41 -4.86
C PRO A 302 -27.57 1.52 -3.63
N VAL A 303 -26.87 0.38 -3.57
CA VAL A 303 -26.93 -0.55 -2.42
C VAL A 303 -26.17 0.04 -1.24
N LEU A 304 -24.97 0.56 -1.48
CA LEU A 304 -24.17 1.21 -0.43
C LEU A 304 -24.85 2.46 0.10
N GLU A 305 -25.46 3.27 -0.78
CA GLU A 305 -26.28 4.43 -0.40
C GLU A 305 -27.48 4.03 0.48
N ALA A 306 -28.20 2.96 0.12
CA ALA A 306 -29.31 2.46 0.91
C ALA A 306 -28.83 2.01 2.32
N ILE A 307 -27.72 1.30 2.40
CA ILE A 307 -27.11 0.91 3.67
C ILE A 307 -26.73 2.14 4.49
N ALA A 308 -26.03 3.10 3.90
CA ALA A 308 -25.63 4.34 4.57
C ALA A 308 -26.81 5.15 5.12
N LYS A 309 -27.92 5.13 4.42
CA LYS A 309 -29.15 5.80 4.84
C LYS A 309 -29.83 5.13 6.04
N LEU A 310 -29.88 3.79 6.04
CA LEU A 310 -30.68 3.00 7.00
C LEU A 310 -29.88 2.49 8.21
N VAL A 311 -28.59 2.16 8.04
CA VAL A 311 -27.75 1.63 9.08
C VAL A 311 -27.10 2.76 9.88
N LYS A 312 -27.73 3.20 10.96
CA LYS A 312 -27.21 4.24 11.87
C LYS A 312 -26.62 3.65 13.15
N GLU A 313 -26.99 2.42 13.48
CA GLU A 313 -26.50 1.64 14.62
C GLU A 313 -26.04 0.27 14.13
N PRO A 314 -25.23 -0.47 14.92
CA PRO A 314 -24.79 -1.80 14.54
C PRO A 314 -25.95 -2.72 14.17
N TRP A 315 -25.94 -3.22 12.95
CA TRP A 315 -26.94 -4.16 12.42
C TRP A 315 -26.33 -5.54 12.24
N SER A 316 -27.09 -6.60 12.52
CA SER A 316 -26.66 -7.99 12.26
C SER A 316 -27.85 -8.86 11.90
N GLY A 317 -27.69 -9.63 10.81
CA GLY A 317 -28.75 -10.54 10.34
C GLY A 317 -28.27 -11.43 9.19
N SER A 318 -29.19 -12.25 8.67
CA SER A 318 -28.97 -13.04 7.46
C SER A 318 -29.00 -12.15 6.19
N PRO A 319 -28.46 -12.61 5.06
CA PRO A 319 -28.60 -11.89 3.79
C PRO A 319 -30.05 -11.63 3.39
N THR A 320 -30.96 -12.57 3.66
CA THR A 320 -32.40 -12.42 3.39
C THR A 320 -33.02 -11.31 4.23
N GLU A 321 -32.68 -11.25 5.52
CA GLU A 321 -33.14 -10.18 6.39
C GLU A 321 -32.60 -8.82 5.95
N LEU A 322 -31.35 -8.76 5.45
CA LEU A 322 -30.78 -7.52 4.94
C LEU A 322 -31.48 -7.03 3.67
N VAL A 323 -31.77 -7.91 2.72
CA VAL A 323 -32.57 -7.55 1.52
C VAL A 323 -33.90 -6.94 1.92
N SER A 324 -34.62 -7.57 2.86
CA SER A 324 -35.88 -7.08 3.36
C SER A 324 -35.76 -5.75 4.09
N PHE A 325 -34.72 -5.60 4.91
CA PHE A 325 -34.42 -4.36 5.66
C PHE A 325 -34.14 -3.18 4.71
N LEU A 326 -33.36 -3.43 3.63
CA LEU A 326 -33.02 -2.41 2.64
C LEU A 326 -34.14 -2.15 1.63
N GLN A 327 -35.14 -3.03 1.55
CA GLN A 327 -36.25 -2.98 0.58
C GLN A 327 -35.74 -2.91 -0.88
N ILE A 328 -34.71 -3.70 -1.20
CA ILE A 328 -34.11 -3.76 -2.53
C ILE A 328 -34.57 -5.03 -3.27
N ASP A 329 -34.71 -4.93 -4.59
CA ASP A 329 -35.00 -6.07 -5.47
C ASP A 329 -33.70 -6.75 -5.89
N MET A 330 -33.15 -7.56 -4.99
CA MET A 330 -31.91 -8.30 -5.20
C MET A 330 -31.95 -9.64 -4.48
N LEU A 331 -31.37 -10.67 -5.10
CA LEU A 331 -31.24 -11.98 -4.45
C LEU A 331 -30.24 -11.88 -3.28
N PRO A 332 -30.51 -12.54 -2.13
CA PRO A 332 -29.64 -12.50 -0.96
C PRO A 332 -28.19 -12.89 -1.23
N ASN A 333 -27.98 -13.89 -2.10
CA ASN A 333 -26.64 -14.32 -2.49
C ASN A 333 -25.92 -13.29 -3.36
N THR A 334 -26.65 -12.59 -4.23
CA THR A 334 -26.12 -11.50 -5.06
C THR A 334 -25.72 -10.32 -4.18
N LEU A 335 -26.57 -9.96 -3.21
CA LEU A 335 -26.25 -8.91 -2.24
C LEU A 335 -24.98 -9.23 -1.45
N THR A 336 -24.83 -10.46 -1.00
CA THR A 336 -23.62 -10.86 -0.26
C THR A 336 -22.35 -10.73 -1.11
N LYS A 337 -22.37 -11.19 -2.36
CA LYS A 337 -21.25 -11.04 -3.28
C LYS A 337 -20.94 -9.55 -3.55
N HIS A 338 -21.97 -8.75 -3.74
CA HIS A 338 -21.85 -7.31 -3.94
C HIS A 338 -21.17 -6.63 -2.76
N LEU A 339 -21.58 -6.96 -1.53
CA LEU A 339 -21.00 -6.41 -0.32
C LEU A 339 -19.57 -6.91 -0.06
N ASN A 340 -19.27 -8.17 -0.37
CA ASN A 340 -17.90 -8.70 -0.26
C ASN A 340 -16.93 -7.93 -1.14
N VAL A 341 -17.32 -7.61 -2.37
CA VAL A 341 -16.50 -6.85 -3.32
C VAL A 341 -16.38 -5.38 -2.90
N ASN A 342 -17.46 -4.79 -2.40
CA ASN A 342 -17.55 -3.36 -2.10
C ASN A 342 -17.36 -3.02 -0.61
N SER A 343 -16.88 -3.96 0.20
CA SER A 343 -16.66 -3.75 1.64
C SER A 343 -15.74 -2.56 1.93
N GLY A 344 -14.71 -2.35 1.12
CA GLY A 344 -13.81 -1.22 1.21
C GLY A 344 -14.48 0.11 0.88
N ARG A 345 -15.28 0.18 -0.17
CA ARG A 345 -16.06 1.37 -0.52
C ARG A 345 -17.05 1.73 0.59
N LEU A 346 -17.74 0.73 1.13
CA LEU A 346 -18.69 0.95 2.23
C LEU A 346 -18.00 1.56 3.46
N LEU A 347 -16.78 1.13 3.76
CA LEU A 347 -15.99 1.71 4.84
C LEU A 347 -15.50 3.13 4.50
N LEU A 348 -14.92 3.34 3.32
CA LEU A 348 -14.30 4.62 2.93
C LEU A 348 -15.32 5.71 2.64
N GLU A 349 -16.40 5.38 1.92
CA GLU A 349 -17.40 6.37 1.48
C GLU A 349 -18.45 6.64 2.56
N HIS A 350 -18.75 5.65 3.41
CA HIS A 350 -19.88 5.72 4.33
C HIS A 350 -19.55 5.44 5.80
N ASN A 351 -18.28 5.17 6.14
CA ASN A 351 -17.83 4.84 7.50
C ASN A 351 -18.60 3.66 8.11
N ILE A 352 -18.92 2.65 7.31
CA ILE A 352 -19.59 1.43 7.77
C ILE A 352 -18.69 0.23 7.51
N GLN A 353 -18.29 -0.44 8.59
CA GLN A 353 -17.54 -1.67 8.52
C GLN A 353 -18.48 -2.85 8.22
N TYR A 354 -18.14 -3.64 7.22
CA TYR A 354 -18.84 -4.86 6.85
C TYR A 354 -18.07 -6.09 7.30
N ALA A 355 -18.77 -7.05 7.88
CA ALA A 355 -18.25 -8.38 8.15
C ALA A 355 -19.27 -9.44 7.73
N ASN A 356 -18.77 -10.57 7.24
CA ASN A 356 -19.54 -11.71 6.79
C ASN A 356 -18.95 -12.97 7.44
N SER A 357 -19.76 -13.72 8.15
CA SER A 357 -19.39 -14.97 8.80
C SER A 357 -20.39 -16.07 8.51
N ARG A 358 -19.96 -17.31 8.59
CA ARG A 358 -20.83 -18.50 8.47
C ARG A 358 -21.00 -19.12 9.86
N ILE A 359 -22.22 -19.25 10.29
CA ILE A 359 -22.61 -19.89 11.55
C ILE A 359 -23.47 -21.12 11.28
N HIS A 360 -23.74 -21.96 12.28
CA HIS A 360 -24.58 -23.16 12.13
C HIS A 360 -25.97 -22.88 11.52
N ALA A 361 -26.52 -21.69 11.74
CA ALA A 361 -27.81 -21.26 11.19
C ALA A 361 -27.70 -20.65 9.78
N GLY A 362 -26.50 -20.66 9.15
CA GLY A 362 -26.26 -20.09 7.83
C GLY A 362 -25.32 -18.88 7.85
N ARG A 363 -25.36 -18.08 6.79
CA ARG A 363 -24.51 -16.90 6.65
C ARG A 363 -25.05 -15.71 7.48
N ARG A 364 -24.18 -15.02 8.16
CA ARG A 364 -24.51 -13.83 8.95
C ARG A 364 -23.70 -12.62 8.51
N ILE A 365 -24.39 -11.53 8.24
CA ILE A 365 -23.80 -10.22 7.87
C ILE A 365 -23.85 -9.33 9.13
N LYS A 366 -22.78 -8.58 9.33
CA LYS A 366 -22.69 -7.54 10.36
C LYS A 366 -22.27 -6.23 9.70
N LEU A 367 -23.00 -5.17 10.00
CA LEU A 367 -22.73 -3.80 9.55
C LEU A 367 -22.55 -2.93 10.81
N THR A 368 -21.39 -2.30 10.94
CA THR A 368 -21.06 -1.51 12.14
C THR A 368 -20.65 -0.10 11.70
N PRO A 369 -21.45 0.94 12.01
CA PRO A 369 -21.02 2.31 11.83
C PRO A 369 -19.75 2.59 12.64
N VAL A 370 -18.76 3.19 12.02
CA VAL A 370 -17.49 3.58 12.65
C VAL A 370 -17.55 5.09 12.86
N SER A 371 -17.48 5.54 14.11
CA SER A 371 -17.34 6.97 14.39
C SER A 371 -15.99 7.45 13.86
N GLU A 372 -15.99 8.57 13.15
CA GLU A 372 -14.73 9.28 12.89
C GLU A 372 -14.04 9.51 14.25
N LYS A 373 -12.85 8.95 14.41
CA LYS A 373 -12.01 9.36 15.54
C LYS A 373 -11.67 10.83 15.30
N ALA A 374 -12.22 11.68 16.17
CA ALA A 374 -11.92 13.09 16.23
C ALA A 374 -10.43 13.34 16.47
#